data_f6b5c66db2879abaccf037e4636b9a84
#
_entry.id   f6b5c66db2879abaccf037e4636b9a84
#
_cell.length_a   1.000
_cell.length_b   1.000
_cell.length_c   1.000
_cell.angle_alpha   90.00
_cell.angle_beta   90.00
_cell.angle_gamma   90.00
#
_symmetry.space_group_name_H-M   'P 1'
#
loop_
_entity.id
_entity.type
_entity.pdbx_description
1 polymer ?
#
loop_
_entity_poly.entity_id
_entity_poly.type
_entity_poly.pdbx_seq_one_letter_code
_entity_poly.pdbx_strand_id
1 'polypeptide(L)'
;MPWSMEQGTAVAAGPDNELFHDTFNASPIGIAVENLEGQPLFANRFLCSMLGFSEEEMRSRHCVDFSHPEDAERDWALFQQLRAGLIDRYQIEKRFIRRDGSLVWGRLSVSLLNRTSPLVVAMVEDITEKRRTEEARFRHAAIVESSEDAIISKSLDVVIESWNAGAQRIFGYTESEALGQPITILIPPELLEEESQILERLRAGERIEHYETIRMTKAGKRVNVSLSIAAIKDSNGRTVGFSKIARDITERKLAEAALADVSRKLVGIQEKERTRIARELHDDINQRLALLAVEIDTLRLNAPNSSDELSRRLAEVYQGINEVSAGVQVISHQLHSPQLEHLGIVSAMKGLCREFATRQKVEIDFKNDDIPQRVSNDTSLCLFRILQEALHNAAKHSGVRQFEVRLGCASNQLHLTVSDRGAGFDVESAMNKGGLGLTSMHERVRLLSGTILIESKPMAGTTVHVGVPFGLEHRSV
;
A
#
# COMPACT_ATOMS: atom_id res chain seq x y z
N MET A 1 -37.33 -16.98 -67.90
CA MET A 1 -38.77 -16.78 -67.84
C MET A 1 -39.04 -15.47 -67.13
N PRO A 2 -39.78 -14.51 -67.72
CA PRO A 2 -39.98 -13.21 -67.04
C PRO A 2 -41.04 -13.34 -65.96
N TRP A 3 -40.74 -12.77 -64.81
CA TRP A 3 -41.67 -12.62 -63.68
C TRP A 3 -42.65 -11.53 -64.05
N SER A 4 -43.86 -11.92 -64.42
CA SER A 4 -44.98 -10.95 -64.62
C SER A 4 -45.58 -10.64 -63.26
N MET A 5 -45.47 -9.38 -62.82
CA MET A 5 -46.27 -8.82 -61.75
C MET A 5 -47.71 -8.59 -62.26
N GLU A 6 -48.63 -9.47 -61.95
CA GLU A 6 -50.05 -9.18 -61.88
C GLU A 6 -50.58 -9.30 -60.44
N GLN A 7 -51.41 -8.33 -60.13
CA GLN A 7 -52.01 -8.11 -58.80
C GLN A 7 -52.84 -9.32 -58.38
N GLY A 8 -52.54 -9.85 -57.13
CA GLY A 8 -53.56 -10.46 -56.29
C GLY A 8 -54.19 -11.76 -56.70
N THR A 9 -53.42 -12.83 -56.91
CA THR A 9 -53.88 -14.20 -56.78
C THR A 9 -52.76 -15.05 -56.23
N ALA A 10 -53.04 -15.82 -55.15
CA ALA A 10 -52.12 -16.79 -54.58
C ALA A 10 -51.78 -17.84 -55.64
N VAL A 11 -50.65 -17.65 -56.31
CA VAL A 11 -50.09 -18.71 -57.14
C VAL A 11 -49.46 -19.72 -56.22
N ALA A 12 -49.92 -20.95 -56.34
CA ALA A 12 -49.34 -22.12 -55.63
C ALA A 12 -47.83 -22.13 -55.90
N ALA A 13 -47.05 -21.99 -54.85
CA ALA A 13 -45.60 -21.97 -54.91
C ALA A 13 -45.11 -23.33 -55.40
N GLY A 14 -44.42 -23.37 -56.57
CA GLY A 14 -43.73 -24.59 -56.98
C GLY A 14 -42.58 -24.95 -56.04
N PRO A 15 -42.12 -26.22 -56.03
CA PRO A 15 -41.10 -26.73 -55.11
C PRO A 15 -39.81 -25.88 -55.08
N ASP A 16 -39.46 -25.17 -56.16
CA ASP A 16 -38.32 -24.27 -56.23
C ASP A 16 -38.52 -22.99 -55.40
N ASN A 17 -39.75 -22.53 -55.23
CA ASN A 17 -40.10 -21.32 -54.50
C ASN A 17 -40.11 -21.57 -52.98
N GLU A 18 -40.56 -22.76 -52.56
CA GLU A 18 -40.49 -23.20 -51.15
C GLU A 18 -39.05 -23.41 -50.71
N LEU A 19 -38.22 -24.06 -51.54
CA LEU A 19 -36.80 -24.27 -51.25
C LEU A 19 -36.03 -22.95 -51.13
N PHE A 20 -36.31 -21.98 -51.99
CA PHE A 20 -35.71 -20.65 -51.91
C PHE A 20 -36.13 -19.93 -50.63
N HIS A 21 -37.41 -19.94 -50.30
CA HIS A 21 -37.94 -19.30 -49.10
C HIS A 21 -37.35 -19.90 -47.81
N ASP A 22 -37.25 -21.24 -47.77
CA ASP A 22 -36.68 -21.94 -46.63
C ASP A 22 -35.17 -21.64 -46.49
N THR A 23 -34.42 -21.68 -47.58
CA THR A 23 -32.98 -21.36 -47.58
C THR A 23 -32.73 -19.91 -47.17
N PHE A 24 -33.53 -18.96 -47.70
CA PHE A 24 -33.46 -17.55 -47.38
C PHE A 24 -33.70 -17.28 -45.87
N ASN A 25 -34.69 -17.94 -45.27
CA ASN A 25 -35.03 -17.77 -43.87
C ASN A 25 -34.18 -18.60 -42.91
N ALA A 26 -33.56 -19.71 -43.38
CA ALA A 26 -32.63 -20.51 -42.58
C ALA A 26 -31.22 -19.90 -42.51
N SER A 27 -30.96 -18.86 -43.31
CA SER A 27 -29.64 -18.20 -43.33
C SER A 27 -29.30 -17.63 -41.95
N PRO A 28 -28.06 -17.86 -41.42
CA PRO A 28 -27.60 -17.28 -40.17
C PRO A 28 -27.10 -15.83 -40.30
N ILE A 29 -27.27 -15.22 -41.50
CA ILE A 29 -26.98 -13.82 -41.75
C ILE A 29 -28.25 -13.10 -42.23
N GLY A 30 -28.33 -11.80 -41.93
CA GLY A 30 -29.42 -10.96 -42.44
C GLY A 30 -29.34 -10.82 -43.94
N ILE A 31 -30.46 -11.04 -44.65
CA ILE A 31 -30.52 -10.83 -46.08
C ILE A 31 -31.73 -9.98 -46.41
N ALA A 32 -31.50 -8.91 -47.20
CA ALA A 32 -32.56 -8.12 -47.83
C ALA A 32 -32.39 -8.14 -49.34
N VAL A 33 -33.50 -8.12 -50.05
CA VAL A 33 -33.56 -7.84 -51.50
C VAL A 33 -34.23 -6.50 -51.64
N GLU A 34 -33.58 -5.56 -52.32
CA GLU A 34 -33.99 -4.18 -52.44
C GLU A 34 -34.15 -3.77 -53.93
N ASN A 35 -34.98 -2.77 -54.18
CA ASN A 35 -35.00 -2.13 -55.48
C ASN A 35 -33.85 -1.11 -55.60
N LEU A 36 -33.70 -0.51 -56.80
CA LEU A 36 -32.65 0.51 -57.06
C LEU A 36 -32.89 1.83 -56.32
N GLU A 37 -34.04 2.03 -55.77
CA GLU A 37 -34.38 3.17 -54.91
C GLU A 37 -34.00 2.93 -53.44
N GLY A 38 -33.44 1.72 -53.08
CA GLY A 38 -33.05 1.40 -51.75
C GLY A 38 -34.21 1.00 -50.83
N GLN A 39 -35.32 0.54 -51.42
CA GLN A 39 -36.47 0.06 -50.64
C GLN A 39 -36.44 -1.46 -50.56
N PRO A 40 -36.46 -2.06 -49.34
CA PRO A 40 -36.51 -3.49 -49.18
C PRO A 40 -37.81 -4.10 -49.73
N LEU A 41 -37.68 -5.08 -50.60
CA LEU A 41 -38.79 -5.90 -51.13
C LEU A 41 -38.98 -7.16 -50.30
N PHE A 42 -37.92 -7.75 -49.84
CA PHE A 42 -37.88 -8.94 -49.00
C PHE A 42 -36.80 -8.78 -47.93
N ALA A 43 -37.08 -9.29 -46.75
CA ALA A 43 -36.11 -9.39 -45.65
C ALA A 43 -36.28 -10.76 -44.99
N ASN A 44 -35.17 -11.46 -44.72
CA ASN A 44 -35.25 -12.75 -44.09
C ASN A 44 -35.49 -12.62 -42.56
N ARG A 45 -35.90 -13.73 -41.98
CA ARG A 45 -36.24 -13.79 -40.55
C ARG A 45 -35.07 -13.34 -39.63
N PHE A 46 -33.83 -13.62 -40.04
CA PHE A 46 -32.65 -13.23 -39.25
C PHE A 46 -32.51 -11.69 -39.24
N LEU A 47 -32.60 -11.01 -40.37
CA LEU A 47 -32.50 -9.56 -40.45
C LEU A 47 -33.61 -8.86 -39.67
N CYS A 48 -34.84 -9.36 -39.81
CA CYS A 48 -36.00 -8.86 -39.06
C CYS A 48 -35.76 -8.98 -37.54
N SER A 49 -35.29 -10.15 -37.09
CA SER A 49 -34.95 -10.39 -35.67
C SER A 49 -33.80 -9.52 -35.19
N MET A 50 -32.75 -9.37 -36.01
CA MET A 50 -31.57 -8.57 -35.68
C MET A 50 -31.92 -7.09 -35.50
N LEU A 51 -32.79 -6.54 -36.35
CA LEU A 51 -33.16 -5.11 -36.30
C LEU A 51 -34.43 -4.84 -35.48
N GLY A 52 -35.21 -5.90 -35.16
CA GLY A 52 -36.42 -5.78 -34.35
C GLY A 52 -37.65 -5.28 -35.12
N PHE A 53 -37.61 -5.26 -36.46
CA PHE A 53 -38.70 -4.87 -37.32
C PHE A 53 -39.37 -6.11 -37.95
N SER A 54 -40.67 -6.03 -38.23
CA SER A 54 -41.33 -7.01 -39.06
C SER A 54 -40.96 -6.78 -40.55
N GLU A 55 -41.16 -7.81 -41.37
CA GLU A 55 -40.87 -7.68 -42.81
C GLU A 55 -41.74 -6.60 -43.45
N GLU A 56 -43.00 -6.43 -43.07
CA GLU A 56 -43.89 -5.35 -43.54
C GLU A 56 -43.38 -3.98 -43.13
N GLU A 57 -42.91 -3.84 -41.89
CA GLU A 57 -42.30 -2.57 -41.41
C GLU A 57 -41.02 -2.23 -42.18
N MET A 58 -40.23 -3.25 -42.54
CA MET A 58 -39.01 -3.04 -43.33
C MET A 58 -39.34 -2.62 -44.76
N ARG A 59 -40.34 -3.23 -45.38
CA ARG A 59 -40.80 -2.86 -46.75
C ARG A 59 -41.32 -1.42 -46.84
N SER A 60 -41.83 -0.87 -45.75
CA SER A 60 -42.35 0.50 -45.70
C SER A 60 -41.27 1.58 -45.49
N ARG A 61 -40.01 1.18 -45.32
CA ARG A 61 -38.88 2.06 -45.00
C ARG A 61 -37.81 2.04 -46.07
N HIS A 62 -36.94 3.03 -46.05
CA HIS A 62 -35.76 3.08 -46.89
C HIS A 62 -34.55 2.45 -46.19
N CYS A 63 -33.60 1.86 -46.92
CA CYS A 63 -32.43 1.19 -46.35
C CYS A 63 -31.57 2.12 -45.45
N VAL A 64 -31.55 3.41 -45.74
CA VAL A 64 -30.84 4.41 -44.89
C VAL A 64 -31.51 4.63 -43.53
N ASP A 65 -32.82 4.34 -43.37
CA ASP A 65 -33.56 4.54 -42.12
C ASP A 65 -33.10 3.56 -41.03
N PHE A 66 -32.46 2.47 -41.44
CA PHE A 66 -31.86 1.49 -40.53
C PHE A 66 -30.41 1.82 -40.17
N SER A 67 -29.83 2.88 -40.75
CA SER A 67 -28.44 3.26 -40.57
C SER A 67 -28.31 4.36 -39.52
N HIS A 68 -27.22 4.31 -38.70
CA HIS A 68 -26.87 5.44 -37.87
C HIS A 68 -26.59 6.67 -38.74
N PRO A 69 -27.02 7.89 -38.36
CA PRO A 69 -26.91 9.10 -39.19
C PRO A 69 -25.48 9.37 -39.70
N GLU A 70 -24.46 9.15 -38.87
CA GLU A 70 -23.05 9.33 -39.27
C GLU A 70 -22.58 8.32 -40.32
N ASP A 71 -23.20 7.14 -40.42
CA ASP A 71 -22.81 6.07 -41.33
C ASP A 71 -23.68 6.07 -42.59
N ALA A 72 -24.89 6.66 -42.52
CA ALA A 72 -25.90 6.65 -43.56
C ALA A 72 -25.45 7.33 -44.88
N GLU A 73 -24.78 8.48 -44.78
CA GLU A 73 -24.31 9.24 -45.94
C GLU A 73 -23.27 8.45 -46.75
N ARG A 74 -22.33 7.81 -46.05
CA ARG A 74 -21.28 6.98 -46.66
C ARG A 74 -21.87 5.76 -47.36
N ASP A 75 -22.79 5.09 -46.69
CA ASP A 75 -23.46 3.91 -47.23
C ASP A 75 -24.27 4.27 -48.49
N TRP A 76 -25.06 5.34 -48.40
CA TRP A 76 -25.86 5.81 -49.51
C TRP A 76 -25.03 6.24 -50.75
N ALA A 77 -23.87 6.87 -50.51
CA ALA A 77 -22.97 7.24 -51.61
C ALA A 77 -22.43 5.99 -52.35
N LEU A 78 -22.11 4.90 -51.64
CA LEU A 78 -21.71 3.62 -52.24
C LEU A 78 -22.88 2.95 -53.00
N PHE A 79 -24.08 3.00 -52.42
CA PHE A 79 -25.28 2.49 -53.07
C PHE A 79 -25.56 3.21 -54.37
N GLN A 80 -25.40 4.55 -54.46
CA GLN A 80 -25.53 5.32 -55.68
C GLN A 80 -24.51 4.92 -56.76
N GLN A 81 -23.28 4.62 -56.38
CA GLN A 81 -22.25 4.12 -57.30
C GLN A 81 -22.61 2.73 -57.82
N LEU A 82 -23.14 1.84 -57.00
CA LEU A 82 -23.64 0.54 -57.39
C LEU A 82 -24.79 0.67 -58.38
N ARG A 83 -25.77 1.53 -58.06
CA ARG A 83 -26.93 1.86 -58.94
C ARG A 83 -26.50 2.39 -60.31
N ALA A 84 -25.46 3.25 -60.32
CA ALA A 84 -24.92 3.81 -61.57
C ALA A 84 -24.08 2.79 -62.38
N GLY A 85 -23.85 1.58 -61.86
CA GLY A 85 -23.00 0.56 -62.46
C GLY A 85 -21.52 0.88 -62.45
N LEU A 86 -21.10 1.82 -61.61
CA LEU A 86 -19.69 2.18 -61.41
C LEU A 86 -18.95 1.12 -60.58
N ILE A 87 -19.66 0.39 -59.71
CA ILE A 87 -19.18 -0.75 -58.95
C ILE A 87 -20.21 -1.89 -59.01
N ASP A 88 -19.77 -3.13 -58.97
CA ASP A 88 -20.65 -4.30 -58.96
C ASP A 88 -21.05 -4.75 -57.57
N ARG A 89 -20.27 -4.38 -56.55
CA ARG A 89 -20.50 -4.71 -55.14
C ARG A 89 -19.69 -3.77 -54.22
N TYR A 90 -20.14 -3.65 -52.98
CA TYR A 90 -19.34 -3.01 -51.93
C TYR A 90 -19.56 -3.72 -50.59
N GLN A 91 -18.64 -3.46 -49.67
CA GLN A 91 -18.71 -3.95 -48.27
C GLN A 91 -18.29 -2.84 -47.33
N ILE A 92 -19.08 -2.64 -46.29
CA ILE A 92 -18.76 -1.69 -45.19
C ILE A 92 -19.17 -2.25 -43.84
N GLU A 93 -18.50 -1.81 -42.79
CA GLU A 93 -18.98 -1.97 -41.44
C GLU A 93 -19.66 -0.67 -41.02
N LYS A 94 -20.88 -0.80 -40.49
CA LYS A 94 -21.69 0.33 -40.05
C LYS A 94 -22.57 -0.02 -38.87
N ARG A 95 -23.10 1.00 -38.21
CA ARG A 95 -24.09 0.87 -37.13
C ARG A 95 -25.48 0.85 -37.73
N PHE A 96 -26.24 -0.14 -37.38
CA PHE A 96 -27.66 -0.21 -37.63
C PHE A 96 -28.45 0.23 -36.41
N ILE A 97 -29.59 0.88 -36.61
CA ILE A 97 -30.50 1.30 -35.55
C ILE A 97 -31.64 0.27 -35.50
N ARG A 98 -31.80 -0.35 -34.32
CA ARG A 98 -32.94 -1.23 -34.07
C ARG A 98 -34.21 -0.43 -33.79
N ARG A 99 -35.36 -1.13 -33.83
CA ARG A 99 -36.66 -0.55 -33.53
C ARG A 99 -36.75 0.14 -32.16
N ASP A 100 -36.05 -0.40 -31.15
CA ASP A 100 -35.99 0.15 -29.81
C ASP A 100 -34.98 1.32 -29.66
N GLY A 101 -34.33 1.72 -30.74
CA GLY A 101 -33.30 2.76 -30.76
C GLY A 101 -31.90 2.28 -30.38
N SER A 102 -31.73 1.02 -30.01
CA SER A 102 -30.41 0.46 -29.72
C SER A 102 -29.60 0.26 -31.01
N LEU A 103 -28.25 0.25 -30.84
CA LEU A 103 -27.32 0.09 -31.94
C LEU A 103 -26.81 -1.35 -32.05
N VAL A 104 -26.69 -1.82 -33.30
CA VAL A 104 -26.05 -3.08 -33.64
C VAL A 104 -25.01 -2.86 -34.73
N TRP A 105 -23.81 -3.36 -34.57
CA TRP A 105 -22.79 -3.31 -35.60
C TRP A 105 -23.01 -4.43 -36.61
N GLY A 106 -23.14 -4.03 -37.89
CA GLY A 106 -23.27 -4.98 -38.98
C GLY A 106 -22.21 -4.77 -40.04
N ARG A 107 -21.69 -5.88 -40.57
CA ARG A 107 -20.93 -5.89 -41.82
C ARG A 107 -21.92 -6.06 -42.96
N LEU A 108 -22.13 -4.98 -43.70
CA LEU A 108 -23.01 -4.92 -44.83
C LEU A 108 -22.22 -5.25 -46.11
N SER A 109 -22.71 -6.24 -46.88
CA SER A 109 -22.23 -6.58 -48.21
C SER A 109 -23.38 -6.40 -49.21
N VAL A 110 -23.20 -5.56 -50.20
CA VAL A 110 -24.24 -5.21 -51.18
C VAL A 110 -23.77 -5.55 -52.58
N SER A 111 -24.63 -6.16 -53.38
CA SER A 111 -24.33 -6.50 -54.79
C SER A 111 -25.58 -6.44 -55.67
N LEU A 112 -25.39 -6.21 -56.94
CA LEU A 112 -26.44 -6.31 -57.98
C LEU A 112 -26.74 -7.79 -58.27
N LEU A 113 -28.02 -8.15 -58.21
CA LEU A 113 -28.45 -9.53 -58.44
C LEU A 113 -28.64 -9.85 -59.93
N ASN A 114 -29.17 -8.90 -60.74
CA ASN A 114 -29.43 -9.09 -62.16
C ASN A 114 -29.33 -7.73 -62.90
N ARG A 115 -28.74 -7.73 -64.12
CA ARG A 115 -28.61 -6.51 -64.96
C ARG A 115 -29.81 -6.23 -65.80
N THR A 116 -30.67 -7.23 -66.11
CA THR A 116 -31.87 -7.07 -66.96
C THR A 116 -33.13 -6.69 -66.18
N SER A 117 -33.18 -7.05 -64.87
CA SER A 117 -34.19 -6.61 -63.93
C SER A 117 -33.49 -6.34 -62.61
N PRO A 118 -32.89 -5.13 -62.49
CA PRO A 118 -31.88 -4.90 -61.47
C PRO A 118 -32.51 -4.86 -60.08
N LEU A 119 -32.11 -5.85 -59.25
CA LEU A 119 -32.36 -5.93 -57.83
C LEU A 119 -31.03 -5.91 -57.12
N VAL A 120 -31.05 -5.45 -55.89
CA VAL A 120 -29.88 -5.38 -55.01
C VAL A 120 -30.06 -6.41 -53.90
N VAL A 121 -29.04 -7.17 -53.63
CA VAL A 121 -28.97 -8.04 -52.43
C VAL A 121 -28.05 -7.39 -51.40
N ALA A 122 -28.60 -7.14 -50.23
CA ALA A 122 -27.88 -6.70 -49.07
C ALA A 122 -27.76 -7.85 -48.05
N MET A 123 -26.54 -8.22 -47.67
CA MET A 123 -26.24 -9.21 -46.65
C MET A 123 -25.65 -8.51 -45.44
N VAL A 124 -26.17 -8.80 -44.24
CA VAL A 124 -25.77 -8.18 -42.98
C VAL A 124 -25.35 -9.24 -42.00
N GLU A 125 -24.08 -9.27 -41.65
CA GLU A 125 -23.52 -10.10 -40.59
C GLU A 125 -23.48 -9.26 -39.29
N ASP A 126 -24.05 -9.76 -38.18
CA ASP A 126 -23.92 -9.12 -36.89
C ASP A 126 -22.49 -9.33 -36.34
N ILE A 127 -21.74 -8.25 -36.24
CA ILE A 127 -20.34 -8.24 -35.72
C ILE A 127 -20.25 -7.60 -34.34
N THR A 128 -21.36 -7.39 -33.63
CA THR A 128 -21.41 -6.67 -32.34
C THR A 128 -20.61 -7.39 -31.28
N GLU A 129 -20.78 -8.69 -31.14
CA GLU A 129 -20.07 -9.47 -30.15
C GLU A 129 -18.55 -9.52 -30.43
N LYS A 130 -18.20 -9.70 -31.70
CA LYS A 130 -16.81 -9.66 -32.15
C LYS A 130 -16.14 -8.33 -31.79
N ARG A 131 -16.77 -7.21 -32.13
CA ARG A 131 -16.25 -5.87 -31.80
C ARG A 131 -16.14 -5.64 -30.29
N ARG A 132 -17.16 -6.02 -29.52
CA ARG A 132 -17.11 -5.92 -28.05
C ARG A 132 -15.93 -6.67 -27.47
N THR A 133 -15.67 -7.86 -27.97
CA THR A 133 -14.53 -8.68 -27.53
C THR A 133 -13.19 -8.04 -27.88
N GLU A 134 -13.06 -7.52 -29.10
CA GLU A 134 -11.86 -6.83 -29.57
C GLU A 134 -11.62 -5.52 -28.77
N GLU A 135 -12.66 -4.72 -28.55
CA GLU A 135 -12.57 -3.49 -27.75
C GLU A 135 -12.22 -3.78 -26.28
N ALA A 136 -12.79 -4.86 -25.70
CA ALA A 136 -12.45 -5.27 -24.34
C ALA A 136 -10.99 -5.72 -24.24
N ARG A 137 -10.48 -6.49 -25.19
CA ARG A 137 -9.07 -6.89 -25.26
C ARG A 137 -8.15 -5.67 -25.39
N PHE A 138 -8.48 -4.75 -26.28
CA PHE A 138 -7.72 -3.52 -26.48
C PHE A 138 -7.68 -2.67 -25.20
N ARG A 139 -8.84 -2.53 -24.54
CA ARG A 139 -8.93 -1.79 -23.27
C ARG A 139 -8.08 -2.44 -22.15
N HIS A 140 -8.13 -3.77 -22.03
CA HIS A 140 -7.29 -4.47 -21.04
C HIS A 140 -5.80 -4.28 -21.35
N ALA A 141 -5.39 -4.41 -22.60
CA ALA A 141 -4.00 -4.16 -22.99
C ALA A 141 -3.56 -2.73 -22.69
N ALA A 142 -4.41 -1.73 -22.99
CA ALA A 142 -4.12 -0.33 -22.71
C ALA A 142 -3.98 -0.04 -21.19
N ILE A 143 -4.81 -0.67 -20.35
CA ILE A 143 -4.70 -0.55 -18.88
C ILE A 143 -3.36 -1.11 -18.39
N VAL A 144 -2.95 -2.29 -18.86
CA VAL A 144 -1.68 -2.90 -18.51
C VAL A 144 -0.51 -2.03 -18.96
N GLU A 145 -0.57 -1.51 -20.20
CA GLU A 145 0.50 -0.70 -20.77
C GLU A 145 0.65 0.67 -20.10
N SER A 146 -0.46 1.28 -19.66
CA SER A 146 -0.44 2.57 -18.97
C SER A 146 -0.06 2.49 -17.48
N SER A 147 0.04 1.29 -16.91
CA SER A 147 0.41 1.10 -15.49
C SER A 147 1.83 1.60 -15.20
N GLU A 148 2.01 2.29 -14.08
CA GLU A 148 3.33 2.66 -13.57
C GLU A 148 4.09 1.46 -12.98
N ASP A 149 3.36 0.48 -12.44
CA ASP A 149 3.95 -0.76 -11.94
C ASP A 149 4.43 -1.64 -13.11
N ALA A 150 5.51 -2.37 -12.90
CA ALA A 150 5.95 -3.41 -13.82
C ALA A 150 4.98 -4.60 -13.78
N ILE A 151 4.32 -4.88 -14.91
CA ILE A 151 3.44 -6.03 -15.07
C ILE A 151 4.09 -6.98 -16.07
N ILE A 152 4.44 -8.17 -15.59
CA ILE A 152 5.23 -9.17 -16.32
C ILE A 152 4.50 -10.51 -16.25
N SER A 153 4.35 -11.21 -17.36
CA SER A 153 4.00 -12.62 -17.33
C SER A 153 5.19 -13.50 -17.67
N LYS A 154 5.22 -14.69 -17.07
CA LYS A 154 6.26 -15.69 -17.34
C LYS A 154 5.63 -17.08 -17.45
N SER A 155 6.23 -17.92 -18.29
CA SER A 155 5.87 -19.33 -18.45
C SER A 155 6.16 -20.13 -17.18
N LEU A 156 5.77 -21.41 -17.18
CA LEU A 156 6.13 -22.38 -16.11
C LEU A 156 7.65 -22.60 -16.01
N ASP A 157 8.38 -22.41 -17.12
CA ASP A 157 9.85 -22.49 -17.19
C ASP A 157 10.53 -21.15 -16.86
N VAL A 158 9.77 -20.20 -16.29
CA VAL A 158 10.30 -18.92 -15.78
C VAL A 158 10.79 -17.97 -16.88
N VAL A 159 10.36 -18.18 -18.12
CA VAL A 159 10.68 -17.35 -19.29
C VAL A 159 9.65 -16.21 -19.39
N ILE A 160 10.11 -15.01 -19.64
CA ILE A 160 9.27 -13.80 -19.78
C ILE A 160 8.45 -13.88 -21.08
N GLU A 161 7.12 -13.75 -20.97
CA GLU A 161 6.16 -13.79 -22.07
C GLU A 161 5.47 -12.45 -22.35
N SER A 162 5.39 -11.56 -21.35
CA SER A 162 4.88 -10.20 -21.55
C SER A 162 5.66 -9.20 -20.72
N TRP A 163 5.69 -7.95 -21.20
CA TRP A 163 6.49 -6.87 -20.62
C TRP A 163 5.83 -5.53 -20.92
N ASN A 164 5.26 -4.85 -19.92
CA ASN A 164 4.60 -3.57 -20.13
C ASN A 164 5.56 -2.37 -20.06
N ALA A 165 5.09 -1.18 -20.41
CA ALA A 165 5.87 0.06 -20.31
C ALA A 165 6.36 0.37 -18.89
N GLY A 166 5.61 -0.03 -17.84
CA GLY A 166 6.05 0.08 -16.45
C GLY A 166 7.31 -0.74 -16.18
N ALA A 167 7.36 -1.98 -16.67
CA ALA A 167 8.52 -2.84 -16.55
C ALA A 167 9.74 -2.28 -17.29
N GLN A 168 9.53 -1.70 -18.48
CA GLN A 168 10.59 -1.01 -19.21
C GLN A 168 11.14 0.19 -18.45
N ARG A 169 10.28 1.01 -17.84
CA ARG A 169 10.71 2.16 -17.03
C ARG A 169 11.50 1.76 -15.79
N ILE A 170 11.04 0.75 -15.05
CA ILE A 170 11.66 0.32 -13.80
C ILE A 170 12.97 -0.42 -14.05
N PHE A 171 12.99 -1.38 -15.00
CA PHE A 171 14.12 -2.27 -15.19
C PHE A 171 15.05 -1.89 -16.34
N GLY A 172 14.61 -1.04 -17.28
CA GLY A 172 15.44 -0.51 -18.36
C GLY A 172 15.63 -1.45 -19.56
N TYR A 173 14.99 -2.62 -19.60
CA TYR A 173 14.94 -3.49 -20.78
C TYR A 173 13.75 -3.08 -21.65
N THR A 174 13.92 -3.01 -22.96
CA THR A 174 12.79 -2.92 -23.88
C THR A 174 12.02 -4.25 -23.91
N GLU A 175 10.77 -4.22 -24.37
CA GLU A 175 9.96 -5.44 -24.52
C GLU A 175 10.70 -6.48 -25.38
N SER A 176 11.26 -6.08 -26.53
CA SER A 176 11.99 -6.97 -27.44
C SER A 176 13.27 -7.59 -26.84
N GLU A 177 13.88 -6.93 -25.85
CA GLU A 177 15.05 -7.45 -25.15
C GLU A 177 14.67 -8.38 -23.99
N ALA A 178 13.51 -8.17 -23.37
CA ALA A 178 13.06 -8.94 -22.22
C ALA A 178 12.32 -10.22 -22.62
N LEU A 179 11.52 -10.17 -23.69
CA LEU A 179 10.77 -11.34 -24.16
C LEU A 179 11.69 -12.52 -24.49
N GLY A 180 11.32 -13.69 -24.02
CA GLY A 180 12.10 -14.93 -24.20
C GLY A 180 13.31 -15.05 -23.27
N GLN A 181 13.62 -14.05 -22.44
CA GLN A 181 14.67 -14.15 -21.44
C GLN A 181 14.15 -14.77 -20.15
N PRO A 182 15.00 -15.46 -19.37
CA PRO A 182 14.62 -15.94 -18.05
C PRO A 182 14.43 -14.75 -17.09
N ILE A 183 13.44 -14.81 -16.20
CA ILE A 183 13.16 -13.74 -15.22
C ILE A 183 14.35 -13.46 -14.30
N THR A 184 15.30 -14.40 -14.22
CA THR A 184 16.52 -14.29 -13.42
C THR A 184 17.43 -13.13 -13.85
N ILE A 185 17.26 -12.57 -15.06
CA ILE A 185 17.98 -11.35 -15.48
C ILE A 185 17.71 -10.15 -14.57
N LEU A 186 16.58 -10.17 -13.83
CA LEU A 186 16.20 -9.12 -12.89
C LEU A 186 16.62 -9.43 -11.45
N ILE A 187 17.25 -10.58 -11.19
CA ILE A 187 17.51 -11.06 -9.83
C ILE A 187 19.00 -10.95 -9.54
N PRO A 188 19.40 -10.24 -8.47
CA PRO A 188 20.77 -10.25 -8.01
C PRO A 188 21.25 -11.68 -7.74
N PRO A 189 22.53 -12.04 -8.06
CA PRO A 189 23.03 -13.41 -7.92
C PRO A 189 22.85 -14.02 -6.52
N GLU A 190 22.97 -13.21 -5.49
CA GLU A 190 22.80 -13.61 -4.09
C GLU A 190 21.32 -13.90 -3.69
N LEU A 191 20.36 -13.52 -4.52
CA LEU A 191 18.92 -13.72 -4.28
C LEU A 191 18.29 -14.77 -5.21
N LEU A 192 19.09 -15.54 -5.94
CA LEU A 192 18.56 -16.57 -6.85
C LEU A 192 17.79 -17.68 -6.13
N GLU A 193 18.19 -18.03 -4.91
CA GLU A 193 17.49 -19.02 -4.08
C GLU A 193 16.06 -18.54 -3.71
N GLU A 194 15.86 -17.24 -3.56
CA GLU A 194 14.55 -16.65 -3.29
C GLU A 194 13.53 -16.97 -4.39
N GLU A 195 13.95 -16.94 -5.67
CA GLU A 195 13.06 -17.26 -6.78
C GLU A 195 12.61 -18.73 -6.74
N SER A 196 13.49 -19.64 -6.32
CA SER A 196 13.14 -21.05 -6.16
C SER A 196 12.09 -21.26 -5.08
N GLN A 197 12.24 -20.59 -3.93
CA GLN A 197 11.26 -20.61 -2.84
C GLN A 197 9.91 -20.02 -3.26
N ILE A 198 9.94 -18.90 -4.00
CA ILE A 198 8.75 -18.27 -4.58
C ILE A 198 8.01 -19.25 -5.49
N LEU A 199 8.74 -19.94 -6.37
CA LEU A 199 8.16 -20.91 -7.31
C LEU A 199 7.55 -22.11 -6.61
N GLU A 200 8.18 -22.64 -5.57
CA GLU A 200 7.62 -23.74 -4.76
C GLU A 200 6.27 -23.36 -4.15
N ARG A 201 6.18 -22.18 -3.56
CA ARG A 201 4.94 -21.64 -2.98
C ARG A 201 3.85 -21.44 -4.03
N LEU A 202 4.19 -20.90 -5.19
CA LEU A 202 3.27 -20.72 -6.31
C LEU A 202 2.76 -22.06 -6.88
N ARG A 203 3.63 -23.08 -6.96
CA ARG A 203 3.24 -24.45 -7.37
C ARG A 203 2.34 -25.13 -6.34
N ALA A 204 2.50 -24.81 -5.06
CA ALA A 204 1.59 -25.24 -3.99
C ALA A 204 0.22 -24.53 -4.03
N GLY A 205 0.03 -23.57 -4.95
CA GLY A 205 -1.21 -22.81 -5.11
C GLY A 205 -1.30 -21.56 -4.24
N GLU A 206 -0.23 -21.20 -3.57
CA GLU A 206 -0.18 -19.96 -2.79
C GLU A 206 -0.14 -18.74 -3.72
N ARG A 207 -0.65 -17.62 -3.23
CA ARG A 207 -0.50 -16.29 -3.82
C ARG A 207 0.51 -15.49 -3.00
N ILE A 208 1.41 -14.81 -3.66
CA ILE A 208 2.40 -13.95 -2.98
C ILE A 208 1.93 -12.52 -3.11
N GLU A 209 1.80 -11.83 -1.99
CA GLU A 209 1.37 -10.43 -1.93
C GLU A 209 2.36 -9.61 -1.10
N HIS A 210 2.67 -8.41 -1.59
CA HIS A 210 3.51 -7.42 -0.90
C HIS A 210 4.89 -7.94 -0.42
N TYR A 211 5.49 -8.84 -1.19
CA TYR A 211 6.81 -9.38 -0.87
C TYR A 211 7.89 -8.35 -1.26
N GLU A 212 8.50 -7.72 -0.25
CA GLU A 212 9.54 -6.72 -0.47
C GLU A 212 10.90 -7.39 -0.68
N THR A 213 11.57 -7.03 -1.77
CA THR A 213 12.87 -7.57 -2.14
C THR A 213 13.64 -6.60 -3.03
N ILE A 214 14.85 -7.00 -3.45
CA ILE A 214 15.70 -6.21 -4.34
C ILE A 214 15.72 -6.88 -5.72
N ARG A 215 15.62 -6.06 -6.76
CA ARG A 215 15.79 -6.48 -8.14
C ARG A 215 16.88 -5.65 -8.82
N MET A 216 17.37 -6.09 -9.94
CA MET A 216 18.45 -5.46 -10.70
C MET A 216 17.94 -4.96 -12.04
N THR A 217 18.32 -3.74 -12.40
CA THR A 217 18.05 -3.16 -13.71
C THR A 217 19.09 -3.62 -14.74
N LYS A 218 18.84 -3.37 -16.03
CA LYS A 218 19.80 -3.59 -17.13
C LYS A 218 21.14 -2.90 -16.89
N ALA A 219 21.14 -1.75 -16.25
CA ALA A 219 22.36 -0.98 -15.92
C ALA A 219 23.08 -1.50 -14.65
N GLY A 220 22.63 -2.61 -14.06
CA GLY A 220 23.20 -3.16 -12.82
C GLY A 220 22.78 -2.41 -11.54
N LYS A 221 21.88 -1.43 -11.63
CA LYS A 221 21.37 -0.70 -10.45
C LYS A 221 20.40 -1.58 -9.67
N ARG A 222 20.51 -1.57 -8.34
CA ARG A 222 19.56 -2.23 -7.43
C ARG A 222 18.34 -1.36 -7.19
N VAL A 223 17.15 -1.94 -7.28
CA VAL A 223 15.85 -1.31 -7.07
C VAL A 223 15.09 -2.10 -6.01
N ASN A 224 14.58 -1.41 -4.99
CA ASN A 224 13.69 -2.04 -4.02
C ASN A 224 12.30 -2.18 -4.63
N VAL A 225 11.76 -3.40 -4.65
CA VAL A 225 10.45 -3.65 -5.23
C VAL A 225 9.54 -4.38 -4.24
N SER A 226 8.25 -4.08 -4.31
CA SER A 226 7.20 -4.89 -3.69
C SER A 226 6.57 -5.76 -4.77
N LEU A 227 6.63 -7.08 -4.60
CA LEU A 227 6.16 -8.07 -5.55
C LEU A 227 4.80 -8.62 -5.16
N SER A 228 3.90 -8.74 -6.14
CA SER A 228 2.69 -9.56 -6.05
C SER A 228 2.71 -10.54 -7.21
N ILE A 229 2.61 -11.85 -6.92
CA ILE A 229 2.73 -12.91 -7.92
C ILE A 229 1.56 -13.88 -7.79
N ALA A 230 0.93 -14.20 -8.92
CA ALA A 230 -0.21 -15.11 -8.98
C ALA A 230 -0.09 -16.05 -10.19
N ALA A 231 -0.71 -17.24 -10.07
CA ALA A 231 -0.80 -18.18 -11.19
C ALA A 231 -1.80 -17.69 -12.24
N ILE A 232 -1.41 -17.78 -13.51
CA ILE A 232 -2.28 -17.62 -14.67
C ILE A 232 -2.86 -18.99 -15.00
N LYS A 233 -4.20 -19.08 -15.10
CA LYS A 233 -4.91 -20.33 -15.39
C LYS A 233 -5.59 -20.28 -16.75
N ASP A 234 -5.62 -21.40 -17.44
CA ASP A 234 -6.41 -21.57 -18.67
C ASP A 234 -7.92 -21.75 -18.38
N SER A 235 -8.71 -21.91 -19.42
CA SER A 235 -10.16 -22.16 -19.34
C SER A 235 -10.53 -23.46 -18.58
N ASN A 236 -9.58 -24.39 -18.41
CA ASN A 236 -9.75 -25.66 -17.71
C ASN A 236 -9.23 -25.60 -16.27
N GLY A 237 -8.79 -24.41 -15.81
CA GLY A 237 -8.25 -24.20 -14.46
C GLY A 237 -6.82 -24.68 -14.26
N ARG A 238 -6.12 -25.08 -15.33
CA ARG A 238 -4.72 -25.51 -15.26
C ARG A 238 -3.81 -24.27 -15.27
N THR A 239 -2.78 -24.27 -14.40
CA THR A 239 -1.76 -23.22 -14.41
C THR A 239 -0.94 -23.31 -15.69
N VAL A 240 -0.90 -22.21 -16.44
CA VAL A 240 -0.14 -22.07 -17.70
C VAL A 240 1.05 -21.14 -17.56
N GLY A 241 1.13 -20.35 -16.50
CA GLY A 241 2.20 -19.41 -16.22
C GLY A 241 1.95 -18.63 -14.95
N PHE A 242 2.72 -17.55 -14.75
CA PHE A 242 2.61 -16.67 -13.59
C PHE A 242 2.59 -15.21 -14.02
N SER A 243 1.72 -14.42 -13.41
CA SER A 243 1.75 -12.95 -13.48
C SER A 243 2.53 -12.39 -12.31
N LYS A 244 3.37 -11.40 -12.55
CA LYS A 244 4.19 -10.70 -11.56
C LYS A 244 3.95 -9.20 -11.69
N ILE A 245 3.52 -8.57 -10.61
CA ILE A 245 3.45 -7.12 -10.49
C ILE A 245 4.59 -6.69 -9.58
N ALA A 246 5.44 -5.80 -10.05
CA ALA A 246 6.52 -5.23 -9.26
C ALA A 246 6.36 -3.70 -9.18
N ARG A 247 6.15 -3.22 -7.98
CA ARG A 247 6.10 -1.79 -7.66
C ARG A 247 7.45 -1.32 -7.14
N ASP A 248 7.99 -0.26 -7.71
CA ASP A 248 9.19 0.39 -7.18
C ASP A 248 8.84 1.08 -5.86
N ILE A 249 9.52 0.67 -4.79
CA ILE A 249 9.38 1.24 -3.45
C ILE A 249 10.66 1.93 -2.98
N THR A 250 11.57 2.24 -3.91
CA THR A 250 12.88 2.81 -3.60
C THR A 250 12.74 4.18 -2.92
N GLU A 251 11.88 5.06 -3.45
CA GLU A 251 11.63 6.38 -2.83
C GLU A 251 11.03 6.23 -1.42
N ARG A 252 10.09 5.31 -1.24
CA ARG A 252 9.50 5.02 0.07
C ARG A 252 10.57 4.57 1.07
N LYS A 253 11.43 3.62 0.68
CA LYS A 253 12.53 3.14 1.54
C LYS A 253 13.54 4.22 1.88
N LEU A 254 13.87 5.09 0.93
CA LEU A 254 14.76 6.23 1.17
C LEU A 254 14.13 7.24 2.13
N ALA A 255 12.85 7.55 1.98
CA ALA A 255 12.13 8.44 2.90
C ALA A 255 12.05 7.86 4.32
N GLU A 256 11.74 6.57 4.46
CA GLU A 256 11.73 5.85 5.73
C GLU A 256 13.11 5.90 6.42
N ALA A 257 14.19 5.66 5.66
CA ALA A 257 15.56 5.72 6.16
C ALA A 257 15.96 7.15 6.59
N ALA A 258 15.60 8.16 5.79
CA ALA A 258 15.85 9.57 6.13
C ALA A 258 15.11 10.00 7.40
N LEU A 259 13.83 9.59 7.54
CA LEU A 259 13.06 9.86 8.74
C LEU A 259 13.68 9.21 9.98
N ALA A 260 14.12 7.96 9.87
CA ALA A 260 14.81 7.27 10.95
C ALA A 260 16.12 7.96 11.35
N ASP A 261 16.88 8.51 10.38
CA ASP A 261 18.10 9.26 10.66
C ASP A 261 17.83 10.58 11.39
N VAL A 262 16.80 11.33 10.95
CA VAL A 262 16.35 12.56 11.64
C VAL A 262 15.90 12.25 13.06
N SER A 263 15.10 11.22 13.27
CA SER A 263 14.66 10.80 14.60
C SER A 263 15.84 10.47 15.50
N ARG A 264 16.83 9.74 14.99
CA ARG A 264 18.08 9.43 15.72
C ARG A 264 18.81 10.68 16.15
N LYS A 265 18.99 11.64 15.21
CA LYS A 265 19.65 12.91 15.51
C LYS A 265 18.93 13.71 16.58
N LEU A 266 17.58 13.77 16.51
CA LEU A 266 16.76 14.48 17.49
C LEU A 266 16.90 13.87 18.89
N VAL A 267 16.85 12.55 19.03
CA VAL A 267 17.07 11.85 20.31
C VAL A 267 18.46 12.17 20.87
N GLY A 268 19.50 12.14 20.01
CA GLY A 268 20.87 12.46 20.43
C GLY A 268 21.03 13.91 20.88
N ILE A 269 20.41 14.89 20.18
CA ILE A 269 20.41 16.30 20.56
C ILE A 269 19.71 16.48 21.92
N GLN A 270 18.54 15.84 22.07
CA GLN A 270 17.77 15.92 23.32
C GLN A 270 18.55 15.39 24.53
N GLU A 271 19.30 14.29 24.40
CA GLU A 271 20.12 13.76 25.49
C GLU A 271 21.32 14.68 25.80
N LYS A 272 21.98 15.25 24.78
CA LYS A 272 23.04 16.22 24.99
C LYS A 272 22.54 17.45 25.73
N GLU A 273 21.37 17.96 25.37
CA GLU A 273 20.74 19.12 26.01
C GLU A 273 20.35 18.82 27.46
N ARG A 274 19.79 17.65 27.73
CA ARG A 274 19.50 17.20 29.11
C ARG A 274 20.75 17.14 29.95
N THR A 275 21.85 16.60 29.40
CA THR A 275 23.16 16.53 30.12
C THR A 275 23.72 17.94 30.36
N ARG A 276 23.60 18.85 29.37
CA ARG A 276 24.04 20.25 29.53
C ARG A 276 23.27 20.96 30.64
N ILE A 277 21.93 20.88 30.60
CA ILE A 277 21.07 21.50 31.61
C ILE A 277 21.38 20.92 33.02
N ALA A 278 21.52 19.59 33.11
CA ALA A 278 21.82 18.96 34.36
C ALA A 278 23.14 19.47 34.99
N ARG A 279 24.18 19.64 34.17
CA ARG A 279 25.48 20.20 34.65
C ARG A 279 25.34 21.67 35.07
N GLU A 280 24.64 22.49 34.30
CA GLU A 280 24.40 23.89 34.67
C GLU A 280 23.61 24.02 35.97
N LEU A 281 22.58 23.18 36.17
CA LEU A 281 21.83 23.15 37.42
C LEU A 281 22.72 22.74 38.60
N HIS A 282 23.57 21.71 38.39
CA HIS A 282 24.44 21.20 39.46
C HIS A 282 25.59 22.17 39.78
N ASP A 283 26.30 22.65 38.77
CA ASP A 283 27.57 23.37 38.96
C ASP A 283 27.36 24.86 39.29
N ASP A 284 26.36 25.51 38.70
CA ASP A 284 26.11 26.95 38.93
C ASP A 284 25.05 27.16 40.04
N ILE A 285 23.86 26.59 39.87
CA ILE A 285 22.73 26.92 40.78
C ILE A 285 22.93 26.29 42.16
N ASN A 286 23.32 25.00 42.24
CA ASN A 286 23.53 24.38 43.55
C ASN A 286 24.71 24.99 44.30
N GLN A 287 25.80 25.38 43.60
CA GLN A 287 26.92 26.06 44.26
C GLN A 287 26.52 27.42 44.80
N ARG A 288 25.75 28.24 44.06
CA ARG A 288 25.23 29.51 44.54
C ARG A 288 24.30 29.36 45.76
N LEU A 289 23.42 28.36 45.71
CA LEU A 289 22.52 28.06 46.83
C LEU A 289 23.31 27.64 48.09
N ALA A 290 24.38 26.83 47.91
CA ALA A 290 25.23 26.42 48.99
C ALA A 290 26.00 27.62 49.63
N LEU A 291 26.50 28.54 48.80
CA LEU A 291 27.14 29.77 49.29
C LEU A 291 26.15 30.64 50.08
N LEU A 292 24.94 30.84 49.56
CA LEU A 292 23.89 31.60 50.22
C LEU A 292 23.48 30.94 51.55
N ALA A 293 23.39 29.61 51.61
CA ALA A 293 23.12 28.87 52.84
C ALA A 293 24.22 29.13 53.91
N VAL A 294 25.50 29.09 53.51
CA VAL A 294 26.64 29.37 54.40
C VAL A 294 26.60 30.82 54.88
N GLU A 295 26.30 31.78 54.00
CA GLU A 295 26.18 33.20 54.41
C GLU A 295 25.06 33.40 55.44
N ILE A 296 23.88 32.86 55.19
CA ILE A 296 22.74 32.96 56.11
C ILE A 296 23.04 32.30 57.44
N ASP A 297 23.67 31.10 57.45
CA ASP A 297 24.04 30.41 58.66
C ASP A 297 25.12 31.20 59.45
N THR A 298 26.08 31.82 58.75
CA THR A 298 27.08 32.69 59.32
C THR A 298 26.46 33.92 59.96
N LEU A 299 25.51 34.58 59.31
CA LEU A 299 24.76 35.71 59.88
C LEU A 299 23.96 35.29 61.10
N ARG A 300 23.33 34.10 61.11
CA ARG A 300 22.60 33.56 62.23
C ARG A 300 23.51 33.33 63.44
N LEU A 301 24.69 32.79 63.24
CA LEU A 301 25.67 32.48 64.32
C LEU A 301 26.35 33.71 64.90
N ASN A 302 26.57 34.74 64.05
CA ASN A 302 27.29 35.96 64.46
C ASN A 302 26.38 37.08 64.97
N ALA A 303 25.07 36.84 65.17
CA ALA A 303 24.10 37.78 65.68
C ALA A 303 23.59 37.40 67.08
N PRO A 304 24.45 37.29 68.12
CA PRO A 304 24.10 36.75 69.47
C PRO A 304 23.12 37.64 70.27
N ASN A 305 22.91 38.93 69.81
CA ASN A 305 21.98 39.86 70.45
C ASN A 305 20.79 40.21 69.56
N SER A 306 20.51 39.39 68.49
CA SER A 306 19.36 39.57 67.61
C SER A 306 18.05 39.27 68.36
N SER A 307 16.97 39.96 68.00
CA SER A 307 15.64 39.61 68.51
C SER A 307 15.28 38.18 68.09
N ASP A 308 14.54 37.43 68.97
CA ASP A 308 14.07 36.06 68.61
C ASP A 308 13.39 35.99 67.25
N GLU A 309 12.72 37.06 66.85
CA GLU A 309 12.10 37.19 65.52
C GLU A 309 13.09 37.20 64.37
N LEU A 310 14.25 37.86 64.47
CA LEU A 310 15.30 37.85 63.45
C LEU A 310 15.93 36.48 63.31
N SER A 311 16.26 35.84 64.45
CA SER A 311 16.82 34.50 64.47
C SER A 311 15.87 33.46 63.85
N ARG A 312 14.60 33.57 64.12
CA ARG A 312 13.56 32.73 63.51
C ARG A 312 13.47 32.94 61.99
N ARG A 313 13.46 34.17 61.51
CA ARG A 313 13.41 34.47 60.06
C ARG A 313 14.66 34.00 59.31
N LEU A 314 15.84 34.13 59.90
CA LEU A 314 17.08 33.59 59.30
C LEU A 314 17.05 32.07 59.22
N ALA A 315 16.50 31.38 60.19
CA ALA A 315 16.34 29.93 60.17
C ALA A 315 15.32 29.50 59.08
N GLU A 316 14.21 30.23 58.91
CA GLU A 316 13.22 29.99 57.85
C GLU A 316 13.86 30.16 56.46
N VAL A 317 14.64 31.24 56.22
CA VAL A 317 15.36 31.45 54.94
C VAL A 317 16.39 30.36 54.68
N TYR A 318 17.16 29.98 55.68
CA TYR A 318 18.14 28.88 55.56
C TYR A 318 17.47 27.57 55.18
N GLN A 319 16.37 27.23 55.82
CA GLN A 319 15.60 26.05 55.50
C GLN A 319 15.04 26.12 54.06
N GLY A 320 14.49 27.26 53.65
CA GLY A 320 14.01 27.48 52.27
C GLY A 320 15.10 27.29 51.23
N ILE A 321 16.33 27.82 51.47
CA ILE A 321 17.45 27.62 50.55
C ILE A 321 17.83 26.13 50.42
N ASN A 322 17.85 25.39 51.53
CA ASN A 322 18.16 23.95 51.51
C ASN A 322 17.07 23.15 50.78
N GLU A 323 15.79 23.51 50.93
CA GLU A 323 14.69 22.88 50.24
C GLU A 323 14.80 23.12 48.71
N VAL A 324 15.09 24.35 48.27
CA VAL A 324 15.33 24.69 46.86
C VAL A 324 16.52 23.94 46.31
N SER A 325 17.64 23.89 47.04
CA SER A 325 18.86 23.17 46.66
C SER A 325 18.59 21.67 46.47
N ALA A 326 17.86 21.05 47.40
CA ALA A 326 17.45 19.65 47.27
C ALA A 326 16.55 19.45 46.05
N GLY A 327 15.61 20.36 45.75
CA GLY A 327 14.76 20.33 44.56
C GLY A 327 15.56 20.40 43.25
N VAL A 328 16.50 21.33 43.17
CA VAL A 328 17.40 21.48 42.00
C VAL A 328 18.24 20.23 41.78
N GLN A 329 18.78 19.65 42.86
CA GLN A 329 19.56 18.41 42.78
C GLN A 329 18.75 17.24 42.25
N VAL A 330 17.50 17.12 42.68
CA VAL A 330 16.56 16.09 42.13
C VAL A 330 16.34 16.28 40.64
N ILE A 331 16.08 17.51 40.21
CA ILE A 331 15.87 17.81 38.78
C ILE A 331 17.13 17.48 37.98
N SER A 332 18.30 17.88 38.44
CA SER A 332 19.58 17.57 37.81
C SER A 332 19.79 16.07 37.62
N HIS A 333 19.55 15.26 38.67
CA HIS A 333 19.64 13.78 38.60
C HIS A 333 18.63 13.16 37.67
N GLN A 334 17.43 13.74 37.53
CA GLN A 334 16.43 13.27 36.57
C GLN A 334 16.84 13.53 35.13
N LEU A 335 17.46 14.68 34.88
CA LEU A 335 17.93 15.06 33.54
C LEU A 335 19.15 14.24 33.13
N HIS A 336 20.08 13.98 34.03
CA HIS A 336 21.27 13.18 33.79
C HIS A 336 21.68 12.43 35.07
N SER A 337 21.92 11.11 34.94
CA SER A 337 22.35 10.28 36.06
C SER A 337 23.84 9.95 35.96
N PRO A 338 24.74 10.62 36.73
CA PRO A 338 26.17 10.28 36.76
C PRO A 338 26.40 8.83 37.21
N GLN A 339 25.46 8.27 37.97
CA GLN A 339 25.54 6.89 38.44
C GLN A 339 25.53 5.87 37.27
N LEU A 340 24.88 6.19 36.17
CA LEU A 340 24.85 5.32 35.00
C LEU A 340 26.25 5.16 34.38
N GLU A 341 27.00 6.25 34.29
CA GLU A 341 28.35 6.26 33.71
C GLU A 341 29.40 5.61 34.63
N HIS A 342 29.26 5.78 35.97
CA HIS A 342 30.29 5.35 36.94
C HIS A 342 29.99 4.02 37.64
N LEU A 343 28.72 3.72 37.90
CA LEU A 343 28.31 2.56 38.72
C LEU A 343 27.60 1.46 37.91
N GLY A 344 27.35 1.69 36.62
CA GLY A 344 26.66 0.77 35.71
C GLY A 344 25.14 0.74 35.91
N ILE A 345 24.48 0.04 34.95
CA ILE A 345 23.01 0.07 34.77
C ILE A 345 22.24 -0.42 36.01
N VAL A 346 22.67 -1.52 36.65
CA VAL A 346 21.96 -2.11 37.81
C VAL A 346 21.90 -1.12 38.96
N SER A 347 23.07 -0.56 39.31
CA SER A 347 23.18 0.39 40.45
C SER A 347 22.38 1.66 40.18
N ALA A 348 22.46 2.20 38.96
CA ALA A 348 21.72 3.38 38.55
C ALA A 348 20.20 3.15 38.61
N MET A 349 19.70 2.03 38.06
CA MET A 349 18.27 1.71 38.10
C MET A 349 17.74 1.48 39.49
N LYS A 350 18.53 0.76 40.35
CA LYS A 350 18.19 0.56 41.76
C LYS A 350 18.13 1.89 42.52
N GLY A 351 19.07 2.79 42.23
CA GLY A 351 19.10 4.15 42.81
C GLY A 351 17.85 4.95 42.38
N LEU A 352 17.52 4.95 41.09
CA LEU A 352 16.32 5.59 40.53
C LEU A 352 15.04 5.06 41.20
N CYS A 353 14.87 3.74 41.27
CA CYS A 353 13.68 3.14 41.90
C CYS A 353 13.53 3.55 43.36
N ARG A 354 14.64 3.59 44.15
CA ARG A 354 14.62 4.01 45.55
C ARG A 354 14.25 5.50 45.71
N GLU A 355 14.87 6.37 44.91
CA GLU A 355 14.59 7.81 44.95
C GLU A 355 13.14 8.10 44.52
N PHE A 356 12.67 7.44 43.44
CA PHE A 356 11.31 7.56 42.95
C PHE A 356 10.29 7.07 43.98
N ALA A 357 10.53 5.92 44.61
CA ALA A 357 9.67 5.35 45.63
C ALA A 357 9.49 6.30 46.84
N THR A 358 10.59 6.89 47.30
CA THR A 358 10.56 7.85 48.41
C THR A 358 9.77 9.11 48.07
N ARG A 359 10.01 9.67 46.88
CA ARG A 359 9.39 10.92 46.45
C ARG A 359 7.90 10.78 46.12
N GLN A 360 7.51 9.73 45.42
CA GLN A 360 6.13 9.49 45.06
C GLN A 360 5.31 8.75 46.08
N LYS A 361 5.96 8.33 47.21
CA LYS A 361 5.36 7.52 48.29
C LYS A 361 4.71 6.24 47.73
N VAL A 362 5.48 5.52 46.90
CA VAL A 362 5.10 4.26 46.25
C VAL A 362 6.10 3.16 46.66
N GLU A 363 5.71 1.90 46.50
CA GLU A 363 6.57 0.74 46.68
C GLU A 363 7.03 0.22 45.33
N ILE A 364 8.34 -0.02 45.16
CA ILE A 364 8.90 -0.58 43.92
C ILE A 364 9.70 -1.82 44.26
N ASP A 365 9.27 -2.97 43.78
CA ASP A 365 10.00 -4.23 43.87
C ASP A 365 10.94 -4.35 42.66
N PHE A 366 12.24 -4.05 42.90
CA PHE A 366 13.28 -4.14 41.88
C PHE A 366 14.04 -5.44 41.97
N LYS A 367 14.00 -6.25 40.90
CA LYS A 367 14.72 -7.51 40.73
C LYS A 367 15.68 -7.45 39.56
N ASN A 368 16.83 -8.05 39.68
CA ASN A 368 17.77 -8.20 38.57
C ASN A 368 18.41 -9.58 38.57
N ASP A 369 18.58 -10.15 37.37
CA ASP A 369 19.14 -11.48 37.14
C ASP A 369 20.19 -11.45 36.01
N ASP A 370 21.38 -11.99 36.27
CA ASP A 370 22.46 -12.28 35.32
C ASP A 370 22.84 -11.12 34.33
N ILE A 371 22.97 -9.91 34.87
CA ILE A 371 23.32 -8.75 34.04
C ILE A 371 24.82 -8.75 33.74
N PRO A 372 25.23 -8.64 32.45
CA PRO A 372 26.63 -8.53 32.06
C PRO A 372 27.32 -7.34 32.72
N GLN A 373 28.59 -7.51 33.12
CA GLN A 373 29.39 -6.44 33.75
C GLN A 373 29.63 -5.25 32.81
N ARG A 374 29.62 -5.50 31.49
CA ARG A 374 29.78 -4.46 30.46
C ARG A 374 28.57 -4.43 29.56
N VAL A 375 27.88 -3.33 29.60
CA VAL A 375 26.75 -2.99 28.74
C VAL A 375 27.11 -1.67 28.04
N SER A 376 26.80 -1.52 26.77
CA SER A 376 27.08 -0.28 26.06
C SER A 376 26.35 0.91 26.71
N ASN A 377 26.95 2.09 26.64
CA ASN A 377 26.36 3.31 27.20
C ASN A 377 24.99 3.60 26.55
N ASP A 378 24.84 3.38 25.24
CA ASP A 378 23.60 3.61 24.53
C ASP A 378 22.48 2.67 25.00
N THR A 379 22.78 1.37 25.19
CA THR A 379 21.82 0.40 25.72
C THR A 379 21.42 0.75 27.15
N SER A 380 22.41 1.08 27.99
CA SER A 380 22.19 1.46 29.40
C SER A 380 21.32 2.72 29.50
N LEU A 381 21.61 3.74 28.71
CA LEU A 381 20.84 4.98 28.68
C LEU A 381 19.41 4.77 28.16
N CYS A 382 19.25 3.98 27.11
CA CYS A 382 17.94 3.65 26.55
C CYS A 382 17.05 3.00 27.63
N LEU A 383 17.50 1.90 28.24
CA LEU A 383 16.73 1.19 29.25
C LEU A 383 16.46 2.06 30.49
N PHE A 384 17.45 2.88 30.92
CA PHE A 384 17.27 3.82 32.02
C PHE A 384 16.18 4.87 31.73
N ARG A 385 16.15 5.43 30.53
CA ARG A 385 15.11 6.39 30.09
C ARG A 385 13.72 5.76 30.00
N ILE A 386 13.65 4.51 29.55
CA ILE A 386 12.37 3.77 29.50
C ILE A 386 11.88 3.51 30.94
N LEU A 387 12.75 3.10 31.84
CA LEU A 387 12.38 2.94 33.24
C LEU A 387 11.84 4.24 33.85
N GLN A 388 12.50 5.38 33.60
CA GLN A 388 12.04 6.69 34.06
C GLN A 388 10.62 7.01 33.56
N GLU A 389 10.40 6.83 32.26
CA GLU A 389 9.12 7.14 31.61
C GLU A 389 8.01 6.18 32.08
N ALA A 390 8.32 4.87 32.16
CA ALA A 390 7.36 3.87 32.57
C ALA A 390 6.93 4.07 34.07
N LEU A 391 7.86 4.37 34.96
CA LEU A 391 7.55 4.69 36.34
C LEU A 391 6.76 6.00 36.48
N HIS A 392 7.09 7.01 35.67
CA HIS A 392 6.35 8.26 35.66
C HIS A 392 4.90 8.05 35.22
N ASN A 393 4.70 7.29 34.13
CA ASN A 393 3.39 6.95 33.62
C ASN A 393 2.59 6.10 34.63
N ALA A 394 3.22 5.11 35.28
CA ALA A 394 2.59 4.31 36.31
C ALA A 394 2.13 5.18 37.46
N ALA A 395 2.98 6.05 38.00
CA ALA A 395 2.63 6.93 39.15
C ALA A 395 1.50 7.92 38.79
N LYS A 396 1.48 8.42 37.55
CA LYS A 396 0.51 9.43 37.11
C LYS A 396 -0.84 8.83 36.73
N HIS A 397 -0.86 7.62 36.17
CA HIS A 397 -2.04 7.09 35.49
C HIS A 397 -2.59 5.78 36.07
N SER A 398 -1.79 4.98 36.79
CA SER A 398 -2.23 3.67 37.28
C SER A 398 -3.26 3.74 38.42
N GLY A 399 -3.15 4.76 39.29
CA GLY A 399 -3.96 4.87 40.49
C GLY A 399 -3.54 3.92 41.64
N VAL A 400 -2.47 3.11 41.46
CA VAL A 400 -1.91 2.20 42.47
C VAL A 400 -0.56 2.69 42.97
N ARG A 401 -0.09 2.13 44.09
CA ARG A 401 1.18 2.51 44.71
C ARG A 401 2.21 1.39 44.78
N GLN A 402 1.98 0.31 44.03
CA GLN A 402 2.91 -0.83 43.96
C GLN A 402 3.29 -1.08 42.52
N PHE A 403 4.60 -1.09 42.26
CA PHE A 403 5.17 -1.33 40.93
C PHE A 403 6.22 -2.44 41.02
N GLU A 404 6.34 -3.20 39.95
CA GLU A 404 7.38 -4.24 39.84
C GLU A 404 8.30 -3.87 38.66
N VAL A 405 9.61 -3.98 38.89
CA VAL A 405 10.67 -3.72 37.91
C VAL A 405 11.59 -4.93 37.88
N ARG A 406 11.76 -5.51 36.70
CA ARG A 406 12.70 -6.62 36.49
C ARG A 406 13.68 -6.28 35.38
N LEU A 407 14.97 -6.47 35.65
CA LEU A 407 16.03 -6.36 34.67
C LEU A 407 16.73 -7.70 34.54
N GLY A 408 16.75 -8.31 33.36
CA GLY A 408 17.36 -9.61 33.16
C GLY A 408 18.13 -9.65 31.83
N CYS A 409 18.89 -10.73 31.62
CA CYS A 409 19.60 -11.00 30.40
C CYS A 409 19.20 -12.39 29.86
N ALA A 410 18.75 -12.44 28.60
CA ALA A 410 18.46 -13.69 27.92
C ALA A 410 18.72 -13.54 26.39
N SER A 411 19.19 -14.61 25.76
CA SER A 411 19.36 -14.66 24.29
C SER A 411 20.15 -13.47 23.70
N ASN A 412 21.22 -13.06 24.40
CA ASN A 412 22.08 -11.91 24.02
C ASN A 412 21.35 -10.56 23.99
N GLN A 413 20.25 -10.43 24.75
CA GLN A 413 19.49 -9.20 24.92
C GLN A 413 19.29 -8.89 26.42
N LEU A 414 19.29 -7.60 26.75
CA LEU A 414 18.83 -7.14 28.06
C LEU A 414 17.32 -6.92 27.98
N HIS A 415 16.63 -7.46 28.97
CA HIS A 415 15.20 -7.35 29.11
C HIS A 415 14.84 -6.50 30.32
N LEU A 416 14.08 -5.44 30.11
CA LEU A 416 13.49 -4.62 31.15
C LEU A 416 11.98 -4.85 31.14
N THR A 417 11.42 -5.18 32.28
CA THR A 417 9.96 -5.26 32.47
C THR A 417 9.57 -4.30 33.59
N VAL A 418 8.59 -3.46 33.34
CA VAL A 418 7.97 -2.55 34.30
C VAL A 418 6.47 -2.82 34.34
N SER A 419 5.92 -3.16 35.48
CA SER A 419 4.50 -3.49 35.62
C SER A 419 3.81 -2.80 36.79
N ASP A 420 2.55 -2.45 36.57
CA ASP A 420 1.59 -2.02 37.58
C ASP A 420 0.27 -2.80 37.45
N ARG A 421 -0.49 -2.89 38.52
CA ARG A 421 -1.81 -3.53 38.59
C ARG A 421 -2.93 -2.49 38.69
N GLY A 422 -2.75 -1.36 38.02
CA GLY A 422 -3.64 -0.22 38.11
C GLY A 422 -4.76 -0.18 37.08
N ALA A 423 -5.18 1.04 36.75
CA ALA A 423 -6.33 1.29 35.86
C ALA A 423 -6.13 0.79 34.44
N GLY A 424 -4.88 0.68 33.94
CA GLY A 424 -4.59 0.33 32.55
C GLY A 424 -5.20 1.30 31.54
N PHE A 425 -5.00 1.02 30.25
CA PHE A 425 -5.53 1.84 29.16
C PHE A 425 -5.61 1.04 27.86
N ASP A 426 -6.31 1.60 26.86
CA ASP A 426 -6.32 1.09 25.49
C ASP A 426 -5.08 1.59 24.74
N VAL A 427 -4.17 0.67 24.39
CA VAL A 427 -2.86 0.99 23.79
C VAL A 427 -3.00 1.62 22.42
N GLU A 428 -3.89 1.08 21.55
CA GLU A 428 -4.09 1.60 20.19
C GLU A 428 -4.63 3.04 20.22
N SER A 429 -5.62 3.30 21.07
CA SER A 429 -6.17 4.65 21.25
C SER A 429 -5.15 5.64 21.81
N ALA A 430 -4.27 5.20 22.73
CA ALA A 430 -3.23 6.05 23.28
C ALA A 430 -2.12 6.37 22.28
N MET A 431 -1.71 5.43 21.47
CA MET A 431 -0.73 5.62 20.39
C MET A 431 -1.26 6.59 19.32
N ASN A 432 -2.52 6.46 18.91
CA ASN A 432 -3.16 7.34 17.92
C ASN A 432 -3.36 8.78 18.41
N LYS A 433 -3.50 9.00 19.71
CA LYS A 433 -3.60 10.34 20.32
C LYS A 433 -2.26 11.06 20.50
N GLY A 434 -1.16 10.45 20.04
CA GLY A 434 0.16 11.09 20.04
C GLY A 434 0.78 11.25 21.43
N GLY A 435 0.64 10.30 22.33
CA GLY A 435 1.30 10.29 23.63
C GLY A 435 2.81 10.34 23.48
N LEU A 436 3.43 11.51 23.69
CA LEU A 436 4.86 11.76 23.50
C LEU A 436 5.75 10.74 24.23
N GLY A 437 5.35 10.27 25.42
CA GLY A 437 6.10 9.31 26.21
C GLY A 437 6.18 7.92 25.57
N LEU A 438 5.03 7.38 25.12
CA LEU A 438 4.98 6.07 24.47
C LEU A 438 5.77 6.07 23.14
N THR A 439 5.57 7.10 22.34
CA THR A 439 6.30 7.28 21.07
C THR A 439 7.81 7.39 21.30
N SER A 440 8.23 8.15 22.32
CA SER A 440 9.65 8.30 22.67
C SER A 440 10.28 6.96 23.11
N MET A 441 9.56 6.14 23.88
CA MET A 441 10.03 4.81 24.26
C MET A 441 10.21 3.90 23.04
N HIS A 442 9.25 3.86 22.12
CA HIS A 442 9.34 3.07 20.88
C HIS A 442 10.52 3.48 20.01
N GLU A 443 10.70 4.79 19.79
CA GLU A 443 11.80 5.31 18.98
C GLU A 443 13.18 4.98 19.58
N ARG A 444 13.35 5.12 20.90
CA ARG A 444 14.62 4.77 21.59
C ARG A 444 14.98 3.30 21.43
N VAL A 445 14.00 2.41 21.59
CA VAL A 445 14.22 0.96 21.43
C VAL A 445 14.52 0.60 19.99
N ARG A 446 13.79 1.18 19.04
CA ARG A 446 13.99 1.00 17.60
C ARG A 446 15.39 1.41 17.14
N LEU A 447 15.93 2.51 17.69
CA LEU A 447 17.28 2.99 17.38
C LEU A 447 18.39 1.98 17.71
N LEU A 448 18.14 1.10 18.67
CA LEU A 448 19.05 0.03 19.09
C LEU A 448 18.67 -1.35 18.51
N SER A 449 17.78 -1.38 17.50
CA SER A 449 17.26 -2.62 16.93
C SER A 449 16.67 -3.56 17.99
N GLY A 450 16.09 -2.99 19.03
CA GLY A 450 15.40 -3.69 20.10
C GLY A 450 13.92 -3.88 19.84
N THR A 451 13.23 -4.52 20.76
CA THR A 451 11.79 -4.75 20.76
C THR A 451 11.16 -4.14 22.00
N ILE A 452 9.98 -3.55 21.85
CA ILE A 452 9.14 -3.06 22.94
C ILE A 452 7.72 -3.56 22.75
N LEU A 453 7.16 -4.13 23.81
CA LEU A 453 5.77 -4.57 23.87
C LEU A 453 5.11 -3.92 25.08
N ILE A 454 4.00 -3.25 24.87
CA ILE A 454 3.20 -2.63 25.93
C ILE A 454 1.86 -3.38 25.99
N GLU A 455 1.66 -4.09 27.08
CA GLU A 455 0.43 -4.81 27.35
C GLU A 455 -0.37 -4.03 28.39
N SER A 456 -1.53 -3.52 27.97
CA SER A 456 -2.46 -2.83 28.87
C SER A 456 -3.89 -3.01 28.39
N LYS A 457 -4.78 -3.14 29.35
CA LYS A 457 -6.24 -3.12 29.13
C LYS A 457 -6.88 -2.34 30.28
N PRO A 458 -8.00 -1.64 30.05
CA PRO A 458 -8.73 -0.99 31.11
C PRO A 458 -9.01 -1.95 32.30
N MET A 459 -8.69 -1.53 33.51
CA MET A 459 -8.82 -2.25 34.79
C MET A 459 -7.93 -3.51 34.93
N ALA A 460 -6.93 -3.71 34.07
CA ALA A 460 -6.02 -4.87 34.13
C ALA A 460 -4.55 -4.49 34.40
N GLY A 461 -4.26 -3.20 34.60
CA GLY A 461 -2.91 -2.69 34.79
C GLY A 461 -2.14 -2.52 33.48
N THR A 462 -0.86 -2.22 33.61
CA THR A 462 0.05 -2.03 32.47
C THR A 462 1.34 -2.79 32.69
N THR A 463 1.85 -3.44 31.65
CA THR A 463 3.18 -4.03 31.61
C THR A 463 3.92 -3.55 30.37
N VAL A 464 5.12 -3.01 30.58
CA VAL A 464 6.04 -2.59 29.52
C VAL A 464 7.18 -3.59 29.47
N HIS A 465 7.33 -4.32 28.38
CA HIS A 465 8.42 -5.25 28.12
C HIS A 465 9.35 -4.66 27.06
N VAL A 466 10.63 -4.62 27.34
CA VAL A 466 11.66 -4.12 26.43
C VAL A 466 12.78 -5.12 26.32
N GLY A 467 13.18 -5.45 25.09
CA GLY A 467 14.36 -6.25 24.80
C GLY A 467 15.34 -5.44 23.92
N VAL A 468 16.57 -5.26 24.38
CA VAL A 468 17.60 -4.51 23.64
C VAL A 468 18.87 -5.33 23.54
N PRO A 469 19.48 -5.50 22.35
CA PRO A 469 20.78 -6.15 22.24
C PRO A 469 21.81 -5.40 23.09
N PHE A 470 22.60 -6.12 23.91
CA PHE A 470 23.76 -5.49 24.53
C PHE A 470 24.96 -5.69 23.61
N GLY A 471 25.27 -4.67 22.81
CA GLY A 471 26.50 -4.66 22.02
C GLY A 471 27.71 -4.58 22.98
N LEU A 472 28.62 -5.54 22.88
CA LEU A 472 29.97 -5.34 23.41
C LEU A 472 30.57 -4.17 22.64
N GLU A 473 31.08 -3.14 23.33
CA GLU A 473 31.82 -2.07 22.69
C GLU A 473 32.91 -2.66 21.78
N HIS A 474 32.74 -2.58 20.46
CA HIS A 474 33.87 -2.79 19.57
C HIS A 474 34.85 -1.64 19.81
N ARG A 475 35.94 -1.92 20.48
CA ARG A 475 37.10 -1.04 20.44
C ARG A 475 37.45 -0.83 18.99
N SER A 476 37.23 0.38 18.46
CA SER A 476 37.97 0.89 17.32
C SER A 476 39.44 0.89 17.72
N VAL A 477 40.21 0.00 17.10
CA VAL A 477 41.66 0.00 17.10
C VAL A 477 42.15 1.04 16.12
#